data_e43cea724e6881463fbfe7a119b118e9
#
_entry.id   e43cea724e6881463fbfe7a119b118e9
#
_cell.length_a   1.000
_cell.length_b   1.000
_cell.length_c   1.000
_cell.angle_alpha   90.00
_cell.angle_beta   90.00
_cell.angle_gamma   90.00
#
_symmetry.space_group_name_H-M   'P 1'
#
loop_
_entity.id
_entity.type
_entity.pdbx_description
1 polymer ?
#
loop_
_entity_poly.entity_id
_entity_poly.type
_entity_poly.pdbx_seq_one_letter_code
_entity_poly.pdbx_strand_id
1 'polypeptide(L)'
;MLRGINKQDIFFDEQDYLKFQNIIRQAKNKFFYQLYSYVLMPNHIHLEIKDVNQKLSQIIHSMATSYAHYFNKKYKRVGHLFENRFQSKNVENSYYMLNLVRYIHQNPVKAGISETDKYIWSSYSEYFKNEGLKEDILVDTKEILLMFSSEKERAKEEFLEFNRKSFKFQDSKELLEYEMRNKLTDEEVIYFIKEELGIYNIQEIQNYNIKSRNKIIQKIKKIQGVTQPQIARILGITVKMVQNAYAQENKKNISS
;
A
#
# COMPACT_ATOMS: atom_id res chain seq x y z
N MET A 1 6.63 -1.76 -1.96
CA MET A 1 5.49 -2.10 -2.84
C MET A 1 5.94 -2.14 -4.30
N LEU A 2 5.42 -3.09 -5.06
CA LEU A 2 5.51 -3.19 -6.53
C LEU A 2 4.09 -3.14 -7.09
N ARG A 3 3.84 -2.40 -8.17
CA ARG A 3 2.52 -2.26 -8.79
C ARG A 3 2.60 -2.45 -10.29
N GLY A 4 1.59 -3.10 -10.87
CA GLY A 4 1.45 -3.26 -12.30
C GLY A 4 1.28 -1.92 -13.04
N ILE A 5 1.83 -1.82 -14.24
CA ILE A 5 1.72 -0.61 -15.07
C ILE A 5 0.24 -0.27 -15.30
N ASN A 6 -0.13 1.01 -15.18
CA ASN A 6 -1.51 1.48 -15.26
C ASN A 6 -2.48 0.74 -14.32
N LYS A 7 -1.99 0.26 -13.16
CA LYS A 7 -2.75 -0.54 -12.18
C LYS A 7 -3.32 -1.85 -12.75
N GLN A 8 -2.78 -2.35 -13.88
CA GLN A 8 -3.20 -3.63 -14.45
C GLN A 8 -2.88 -4.79 -13.52
N ASP A 9 -3.64 -5.86 -13.64
CA ASP A 9 -3.36 -7.09 -12.93
C ASP A 9 -2.02 -7.69 -13.37
N ILE A 10 -1.30 -8.22 -12.40
CA ILE A 10 -0.01 -8.89 -12.54
C ILE A 10 -0.07 -10.36 -12.14
N PHE A 11 -1.21 -10.81 -11.64
CA PHE A 11 -1.51 -12.21 -11.36
C PHE A 11 -2.84 -12.55 -12.02
N PHE A 12 -2.85 -13.46 -12.99
CA PHE A 12 -4.04 -13.86 -13.74
C PHE A 12 -4.57 -15.23 -13.30
N ASP A 13 -3.69 -16.08 -12.82
CA ASP A 13 -4.03 -17.41 -12.31
C ASP A 13 -3.16 -17.81 -11.11
N GLU A 14 -3.50 -18.94 -10.48
CA GLU A 14 -2.82 -19.47 -9.32
C GLU A 14 -1.32 -19.70 -9.55
N GLN A 15 -0.94 -20.13 -10.75
CA GLN A 15 0.47 -20.39 -11.10
C GLN A 15 1.33 -19.12 -11.04
N ASP A 16 0.73 -17.95 -11.29
CA ASP A 16 1.41 -16.68 -11.21
C ASP A 16 1.78 -16.34 -9.76
N TYR A 17 0.84 -16.56 -8.83
CA TYR A 17 1.07 -16.37 -7.40
C TYR A 17 2.14 -17.34 -6.87
N LEU A 18 2.01 -18.62 -7.18
CA LEU A 18 3.00 -19.65 -6.80
C LEU A 18 4.38 -19.32 -7.36
N LYS A 19 4.43 -18.84 -8.60
CA LYS A 19 5.70 -18.41 -9.22
C LYS A 19 6.32 -17.26 -8.46
N PHE A 20 5.53 -16.27 -8.04
CA PHE A 20 6.07 -15.15 -7.28
C PHE A 20 6.55 -15.55 -5.89
N GLN A 21 5.82 -16.42 -5.17
CA GLN A 21 6.26 -17.00 -3.90
C GLN A 21 7.59 -17.74 -4.03
N ASN A 22 7.75 -18.53 -5.10
CA ASN A 22 9.03 -19.19 -5.39
C ASN A 22 10.17 -18.19 -5.66
N ILE A 23 9.89 -17.08 -6.35
CA ILE A 23 10.87 -16.00 -6.57
C ILE A 23 11.26 -15.35 -5.25
N ILE A 24 10.31 -15.11 -4.32
CA ILE A 24 10.62 -14.63 -2.96
C ILE A 24 11.58 -15.60 -2.26
N ARG A 25 11.29 -16.90 -2.30
CA ARG A 25 12.13 -17.95 -1.69
C ARG A 25 13.56 -17.94 -2.26
N GLN A 26 13.68 -17.90 -3.58
CA GLN A 26 14.98 -17.85 -4.27
C GLN A 26 15.76 -16.56 -3.90
N ALA A 27 15.09 -15.43 -3.86
CA ALA A 27 15.71 -14.16 -3.46
C ALA A 27 16.16 -14.19 -1.99
N LYS A 28 15.34 -14.78 -1.08
CA LYS A 28 15.69 -14.96 0.33
C LYS A 28 16.96 -15.79 0.50
N ASN A 29 17.06 -16.89 -0.21
CA ASN A 29 18.25 -17.75 -0.20
C ASN A 29 19.50 -17.06 -0.79
N LYS A 30 19.33 -16.19 -1.78
CA LYS A 30 20.43 -15.50 -2.46
C LYS A 30 20.95 -14.30 -1.68
N PHE A 31 20.08 -13.52 -1.05
CA PHE A 31 20.41 -12.23 -0.45
C PHE A 31 20.42 -12.24 1.08
N PHE A 32 19.90 -13.30 1.72
CA PHE A 32 19.88 -13.49 3.17
C PHE A 32 19.18 -12.34 3.92
N TYR A 33 18.01 -11.90 3.46
CA TYR A 33 17.16 -10.92 4.15
C TYR A 33 16.10 -11.61 5.00
N GLN A 34 15.52 -10.88 5.96
CA GLN A 34 14.35 -11.34 6.70
C GLN A 34 13.08 -10.75 6.06
N LEU A 35 12.06 -11.59 5.92
CA LEU A 35 10.75 -11.21 5.42
C LEU A 35 9.73 -11.37 6.55
N TYR A 36 9.09 -10.29 6.97
CA TYR A 36 8.13 -10.34 8.07
C TYR A 36 6.70 -10.51 7.61
N SER A 37 6.32 -9.85 6.54
CA SER A 37 4.99 -10.00 5.98
C SER A 37 4.97 -9.78 4.47
N TYR A 38 3.98 -10.40 3.80
CA TYR A 38 3.68 -10.12 2.40
C TYR A 38 2.20 -10.32 2.11
N VAL A 39 1.74 -9.66 1.04
CA VAL A 39 0.49 -9.94 0.37
C VAL A 39 0.66 -9.74 -1.13
N LEU A 40 0.17 -10.70 -1.90
CA LEU A 40 0.15 -10.66 -3.37
C LEU A 40 -1.27 -10.31 -3.80
N MET A 41 -1.52 -9.05 -4.11
CA MET A 41 -2.81 -8.56 -4.62
C MET A 41 -2.85 -8.70 -6.15
N PRO A 42 -4.00 -8.77 -6.80
CA PRO A 42 -4.08 -8.97 -8.24
C PRO A 42 -3.18 -8.05 -9.05
N ASN A 43 -3.05 -6.78 -8.66
CA ASN A 43 -2.33 -5.75 -9.40
C ASN A 43 -1.14 -5.13 -8.66
N HIS A 44 -0.83 -5.57 -7.43
CA HIS A 44 0.31 -5.07 -6.67
C HIS A 44 0.77 -6.04 -5.58
N ILE A 45 1.95 -5.77 -5.04
CA ILE A 45 2.62 -6.61 -4.05
C ILE A 45 3.11 -5.74 -2.90
N HIS A 46 2.79 -6.12 -1.68
CA HIS A 46 3.42 -5.55 -0.48
C HIS A 46 4.36 -6.57 0.15
N LEU A 47 5.51 -6.10 0.58
CA LEU A 47 6.53 -6.89 1.29
C LEU A 47 7.06 -6.03 2.44
N GLU A 48 7.17 -6.61 3.62
CA GLU A 48 7.90 -6.03 4.75
C GLU A 48 9.20 -6.78 4.94
N ILE A 49 10.30 -6.10 4.63
CA ILE A 49 11.64 -6.69 4.55
C ILE A 49 12.57 -5.99 5.53
N LYS A 50 13.31 -6.78 6.32
CA LYS A 50 14.49 -6.30 7.04
C LYS A 50 15.73 -6.63 6.21
N ASP A 51 16.32 -5.58 5.67
CA ASP A 51 17.52 -5.67 4.83
C ASP A 51 18.77 -5.49 5.69
N VAL A 52 19.32 -6.60 6.15
CA VAL A 52 20.52 -6.63 7.01
C VAL A 52 21.78 -6.18 6.26
N ASN A 53 21.79 -6.34 4.94
CA ASN A 53 22.99 -6.17 4.10
C ASN A 53 22.94 -4.93 3.19
N GLN A 54 21.96 -4.04 3.36
CA GLN A 54 21.75 -2.85 2.53
C GLN A 54 21.63 -3.15 1.02
N LYS A 55 20.97 -4.27 0.70
CA LYS A 55 20.77 -4.76 -0.69
C LYS A 55 19.33 -4.67 -1.17
N LEU A 56 18.46 -3.90 -0.49
CA LEU A 56 17.04 -3.83 -0.79
C LEU A 56 16.76 -3.60 -2.29
N SER A 57 17.47 -2.66 -2.91
CA SER A 57 17.31 -2.39 -4.34
C SER A 57 17.65 -3.60 -5.21
N GLN A 58 18.67 -4.37 -4.86
CA GLN A 58 19.06 -5.57 -5.59
C GLN A 58 18.07 -6.72 -5.39
N ILE A 59 17.56 -6.87 -4.15
CA ILE A 59 16.54 -7.86 -3.78
C ILE A 59 15.29 -7.63 -4.63
N ILE A 60 14.74 -6.42 -4.56
CA ILE A 60 13.48 -6.09 -5.25
C ILE A 60 13.67 -6.09 -6.77
N HIS A 61 14.79 -5.59 -7.29
CA HIS A 61 15.09 -5.64 -8.72
C HIS A 61 15.16 -7.08 -9.23
N SER A 62 15.82 -7.97 -8.49
CA SER A 62 15.92 -9.40 -8.83
C SER A 62 14.54 -10.06 -8.90
N MET A 63 13.67 -9.80 -7.90
CA MET A 63 12.30 -10.33 -7.88
C MET A 63 11.48 -9.80 -9.05
N ALA A 64 11.47 -8.47 -9.24
CA ALA A 64 10.68 -7.81 -10.27
C ALA A 64 11.08 -8.25 -11.68
N THR A 65 12.39 -8.32 -11.96
CA THR A 65 12.91 -8.75 -13.26
C THR A 65 12.59 -10.22 -13.55
N SER A 66 12.80 -11.10 -12.55
CA SER A 66 12.52 -12.53 -12.70
C SER A 66 11.03 -12.78 -12.98
N TYR A 67 10.15 -12.05 -12.27
CA TYR A 67 8.72 -12.20 -12.47
C TYR A 67 8.25 -11.58 -13.78
N ALA A 68 8.72 -10.39 -14.14
CA ALA A 68 8.37 -9.75 -15.40
C ALA A 68 8.79 -10.63 -16.61
N HIS A 69 9.96 -11.26 -16.56
CA HIS A 69 10.40 -12.19 -17.59
C HIS A 69 9.45 -13.40 -17.72
N TYR A 70 9.10 -14.03 -16.58
CA TYR A 70 8.13 -15.13 -16.57
C TYR A 70 6.78 -14.71 -17.12
N PHE A 71 6.21 -13.61 -16.63
CA PHE A 71 4.90 -13.11 -17.00
C PHE A 71 4.84 -12.76 -18.49
N ASN A 72 5.81 -12.01 -18.99
CA ASN A 72 5.88 -11.62 -20.40
C ASN A 72 6.01 -12.85 -21.32
N LYS A 73 6.80 -13.86 -20.93
CA LYS A 73 6.93 -15.12 -21.68
C LYS A 73 5.60 -15.89 -21.69
N LYS A 74 4.96 -16.06 -20.53
CA LYS A 74 3.70 -16.81 -20.38
C LYS A 74 2.56 -16.19 -21.20
N TYR A 75 2.43 -14.86 -21.12
CA TYR A 75 1.32 -14.12 -21.74
C TYR A 75 1.68 -13.46 -23.07
N LYS A 76 2.84 -13.80 -23.65
CA LYS A 76 3.32 -13.28 -24.95
C LYS A 76 3.30 -11.75 -25.01
N ARG A 77 3.73 -11.08 -23.92
CA ARG A 77 3.77 -9.63 -23.79
C ARG A 77 5.18 -9.08 -24.01
N VAL A 78 5.23 -7.81 -24.41
CA VAL A 78 6.46 -7.02 -24.55
C VAL A 78 6.35 -5.76 -23.67
N GLY A 79 7.47 -5.30 -23.13
CA GLY A 79 7.54 -4.07 -22.33
C GLY A 79 7.50 -4.31 -20.82
N HIS A 80 7.37 -3.21 -20.07
CA HIS A 80 7.41 -3.22 -18.63
C HIS A 80 6.13 -3.83 -18.03
N LEU A 81 6.30 -4.67 -17.01
CA LEU A 81 5.18 -5.19 -16.21
C LEU A 81 4.82 -4.26 -15.07
N PHE A 82 5.84 -3.71 -14.40
CA PHE A 82 5.68 -2.83 -13.25
C PHE A 82 5.77 -1.36 -13.65
N GLU A 83 4.97 -0.51 -13.00
CA GLU A 83 4.76 0.90 -13.37
C GLU A 83 6.04 1.75 -13.22
N ASN A 84 6.78 1.55 -12.13
CA ASN A 84 7.96 2.34 -11.77
C ASN A 84 8.96 1.46 -10.99
N ARG A 85 10.01 2.12 -10.48
CA ARG A 85 10.83 1.52 -9.42
C ARG A 85 9.93 1.22 -8.22
N PHE A 86 10.31 0.21 -7.44
CA PHE A 86 9.62 -0.10 -6.20
C PHE A 86 9.60 1.12 -5.26
N GLN A 87 8.56 1.19 -4.46
CA GLN A 87 8.45 2.20 -3.41
C GLN A 87 8.79 1.54 -2.08
N SER A 88 9.60 2.22 -1.27
CA SER A 88 9.98 1.76 0.06
C SER A 88 9.83 2.88 1.09
N LYS A 89 9.51 2.49 2.31
CA LYS A 89 9.51 3.35 3.49
C LYS A 89 10.28 2.62 4.60
N ASN A 90 11.07 3.37 5.34
CA ASN A 90 11.76 2.82 6.50
C ASN A 90 10.77 2.58 7.65
N VAL A 91 10.94 1.45 8.33
CA VAL A 91 10.20 1.11 9.55
C VAL A 91 11.04 1.58 10.73
N GLU A 92 10.58 2.63 11.42
CA GLU A 92 11.38 3.35 12.40
C GLU A 92 11.29 2.77 13.82
N ASN A 93 10.22 2.03 14.12
CA ASN A 93 10.00 1.46 15.45
C ASN A 93 9.11 0.23 15.42
N SER A 94 9.08 -0.50 16.54
CA SER A 94 8.32 -1.75 16.70
C SER A 94 6.81 -1.56 16.57
N TYR A 95 6.27 -0.42 17.03
CA TYR A 95 4.84 -0.13 16.88
C TYR A 95 4.45 0.03 15.41
N TYR A 96 5.25 0.77 14.65
CA TYR A 96 5.06 0.92 13.21
C TYR A 96 5.16 -0.43 12.48
N MET A 97 6.16 -1.25 12.86
CA MET A 97 6.38 -2.58 12.31
C MET A 97 5.14 -3.48 12.47
N LEU A 98 4.59 -3.60 13.68
CA LEU A 98 3.39 -4.40 13.92
C LEU A 98 2.17 -3.88 13.14
N ASN A 99 2.00 -2.56 13.09
CA ASN A 99 0.91 -1.96 12.31
C ASN A 99 1.08 -2.20 10.81
N LEU A 100 2.32 -2.22 10.30
CA LEU A 100 2.61 -2.54 8.90
C LEU A 100 2.29 -4.01 8.58
N VAL A 101 2.65 -4.95 9.46
CA VAL A 101 2.24 -6.37 9.33
C VAL A 101 0.73 -6.48 9.21
N ARG A 102 -0.03 -5.89 10.15
CA ARG A 102 -1.50 -5.88 10.13
C ARG A 102 -2.05 -5.21 8.86
N TYR A 103 -1.50 -4.08 8.48
CA TYR A 103 -1.88 -3.37 7.26
C TYR A 103 -1.73 -4.26 6.02
N ILE A 104 -0.58 -4.93 5.88
CA ILE A 104 -0.29 -5.83 4.76
C ILE A 104 -1.30 -6.98 4.74
N HIS A 105 -1.57 -7.61 5.87
CA HIS A 105 -2.51 -8.72 5.96
C HIS A 105 -3.98 -8.30 5.71
N GLN A 106 -4.35 -7.07 6.02
CA GLN A 106 -5.72 -6.55 5.81
C GLN A 106 -5.94 -5.93 4.42
N ASN A 107 -4.94 -5.89 3.54
CA ASN A 107 -5.11 -5.38 2.18
C ASN A 107 -6.27 -6.05 1.40
N PRO A 108 -6.45 -7.39 1.44
CA PRO A 108 -7.57 -8.04 0.77
C PRO A 108 -8.93 -7.60 1.30
N VAL A 109 -9.05 -7.38 2.61
CA VAL A 109 -10.29 -6.87 3.25
C VAL A 109 -10.60 -5.46 2.78
N LYS A 110 -9.59 -4.58 2.77
CA LYS A 110 -9.73 -3.18 2.30
C LYS A 110 -10.13 -3.10 0.84
N ALA A 111 -9.65 -4.04 0.02
CA ALA A 111 -10.00 -4.13 -1.39
C ALA A 111 -11.34 -4.85 -1.65
N GLY A 112 -12.03 -5.33 -0.61
CA GLY A 112 -13.29 -6.08 -0.73
C GLY A 112 -13.14 -7.44 -1.42
N ILE A 113 -11.92 -8.02 -1.42
CA ILE A 113 -11.61 -9.26 -2.13
C ILE A 113 -11.87 -10.49 -1.25
N SER A 114 -11.40 -10.45 0.00
CA SER A 114 -11.47 -11.59 0.91
C SER A 114 -11.25 -11.17 2.35
N GLU A 115 -11.68 -12.00 3.30
CA GLU A 115 -11.29 -11.88 4.70
C GLU A 115 -9.80 -12.19 4.88
N THR A 116 -9.19 -11.66 5.94
CA THR A 116 -7.74 -11.79 6.19
C THR A 116 -7.28 -13.25 6.29
N ASP A 117 -8.04 -14.07 6.97
CA ASP A 117 -7.74 -15.49 7.21
C ASP A 117 -8.09 -16.42 6.04
N LYS A 118 -8.89 -15.94 5.10
CA LYS A 118 -9.29 -16.68 3.89
C LYS A 118 -8.42 -16.36 2.68
N TYR A 119 -7.65 -15.28 2.71
CA TYR A 119 -6.82 -14.88 1.57
C TYR A 119 -5.50 -15.65 1.57
N ILE A 120 -5.43 -16.69 0.74
CA ILE A 120 -4.29 -17.63 0.70
C ILE A 120 -2.98 -17.03 0.16
N TRP A 121 -3.04 -15.89 -0.56
CA TRP A 121 -1.88 -15.23 -1.16
C TRP A 121 -1.25 -14.17 -0.23
N SER A 122 -1.39 -14.36 1.07
CA SER A 122 -0.73 -13.55 2.10
C SER A 122 0.03 -14.43 3.08
N SER A 123 0.97 -13.81 3.78
CA SER A 123 1.74 -14.48 4.85
C SER A 123 0.94 -14.70 6.14
N TYR A 124 -0.30 -14.24 6.23
CA TYR A 124 -1.09 -14.32 7.46
C TYR A 124 -1.15 -15.74 8.04
N SER A 125 -1.50 -16.73 7.22
CA SER A 125 -1.62 -18.12 7.66
C SER A 125 -0.30 -18.73 8.10
N GLU A 126 0.85 -18.21 7.64
CA GLU A 126 2.16 -18.74 7.99
C GLU A 126 2.51 -18.49 9.47
N TYR A 127 1.91 -17.49 10.11
CA TYR A 127 2.07 -17.20 11.54
C TYR A 127 1.49 -18.28 12.47
N PHE A 128 0.60 -19.10 11.96
CA PHE A 128 -0.07 -20.16 12.72
C PHE A 128 0.48 -21.56 12.41
N LYS A 129 1.34 -21.67 11.39
CA LYS A 129 1.98 -22.95 11.04
C LYS A 129 2.99 -23.39 12.11
N ASN A 130 3.17 -24.70 12.23
CA ASN A 130 4.18 -25.28 13.11
C ASN A 130 5.56 -25.27 12.43
N GLU A 131 6.62 -25.04 13.21
CA GLU A 131 8.00 -24.94 12.72
C GLU A 131 8.56 -26.21 12.04
N GLY A 132 7.88 -27.35 12.16
CA GLY A 132 8.29 -28.60 11.53
C GLY A 132 8.13 -28.64 10.00
N LEU A 133 7.35 -27.72 9.42
CA LEU A 133 7.10 -27.62 7.97
C LEU A 133 7.80 -26.41 7.37
N LYS A 134 9.10 -26.29 7.60
CA LYS A 134 9.92 -25.10 7.19
C LYS A 134 9.89 -24.82 5.69
N GLU A 135 9.63 -25.80 4.84
CA GLU A 135 9.60 -25.62 3.39
C GLU A 135 8.42 -24.76 2.90
N ASP A 136 7.35 -24.67 3.70
CA ASP A 136 6.13 -23.95 3.35
C ASP A 136 6.02 -22.54 3.98
N ILE A 137 7.04 -22.12 4.74
CA ILE A 137 7.05 -20.83 5.43
C ILE A 137 8.06 -19.91 4.76
N LEU A 138 7.59 -18.78 4.25
CA LEU A 138 8.45 -17.75 3.64
C LEU A 138 8.86 -16.66 4.63
N VAL A 139 8.00 -16.38 5.63
CA VAL A 139 8.20 -15.28 6.58
C VAL A 139 8.93 -15.69 7.85
N ASP A 140 9.67 -14.75 8.42
CA ASP A 140 10.39 -14.87 9.69
C ASP A 140 9.46 -14.42 10.83
N THR A 141 8.59 -15.32 11.29
CA THR A 141 7.50 -15.02 12.23
C THR A 141 7.95 -14.75 13.66
N LYS A 142 9.10 -15.33 14.07
CA LYS A 142 9.57 -15.35 15.46
C LYS A 142 9.74 -13.94 16.06
N GLU A 143 10.39 -13.03 15.35
CA GLU A 143 10.66 -11.67 15.85
C GLU A 143 9.34 -10.90 16.07
N ILE A 144 8.38 -11.06 15.16
CA ILE A 144 7.06 -10.44 15.28
C ILE A 144 6.25 -11.05 16.44
N LEU A 145 6.21 -12.38 16.55
CA LEU A 145 5.45 -13.05 17.61
C LEU A 145 6.01 -12.74 19.01
N LEU A 146 7.33 -12.63 19.16
CA LEU A 146 7.97 -12.24 20.42
C LEU A 146 7.59 -10.83 20.91
N MET A 147 7.11 -9.95 20.03
CA MET A 147 6.59 -8.64 20.42
C MET A 147 5.25 -8.70 21.15
N PHE A 148 4.53 -9.82 21.05
CA PHE A 148 3.27 -10.06 21.75
C PHE A 148 3.51 -10.82 23.05
N SER A 149 4.20 -11.97 22.99
CA SER A 149 4.50 -12.78 24.17
C SER A 149 5.75 -13.65 23.95
N SER A 150 6.45 -13.99 25.04
CA SER A 150 7.49 -15.02 25.03
C SER A 150 6.94 -16.43 24.93
N GLU A 151 5.67 -16.64 25.29
CA GLU A 151 4.95 -17.90 25.18
C GLU A 151 4.31 -18.01 23.78
N LYS A 152 4.65 -19.06 23.05
CA LYS A 152 4.34 -19.21 21.62
C LYS A 152 2.83 -19.19 21.32
N GLU A 153 2.05 -19.98 22.06
CA GLU A 153 0.61 -20.05 21.77
C GLU A 153 -0.11 -18.76 22.15
N ARG A 154 0.26 -18.17 23.29
CA ARG A 154 -0.24 -16.84 23.68
C ARG A 154 0.13 -15.76 22.66
N ALA A 155 1.36 -15.79 22.14
CA ALA A 155 1.79 -14.85 21.10
C ALA A 155 0.93 -14.95 19.83
N LYS A 156 0.55 -16.17 19.41
CA LYS A 156 -0.33 -16.41 18.29
C LYS A 156 -1.76 -15.90 18.54
N GLU A 157 -2.29 -16.14 19.74
CA GLU A 157 -3.62 -15.64 20.14
C GLU A 157 -3.66 -14.09 20.13
N GLU A 158 -2.68 -13.45 20.73
CA GLU A 158 -2.58 -11.98 20.75
C GLU A 158 -2.37 -11.41 19.35
N PHE A 159 -1.58 -12.08 18.51
CA PHE A 159 -1.41 -11.71 17.09
C PHE A 159 -2.72 -11.84 16.30
N LEU A 160 -3.50 -12.91 16.55
CA LEU A 160 -4.81 -13.10 15.94
C LEU A 160 -5.77 -11.97 16.31
N GLU A 161 -5.87 -11.64 17.62
CA GLU A 161 -6.70 -10.54 18.09
C GLU A 161 -6.26 -9.19 17.53
N PHE A 162 -4.95 -8.97 17.46
CA PHE A 162 -4.39 -7.74 16.88
C PHE A 162 -4.79 -7.58 15.41
N ASN A 163 -4.71 -8.64 14.61
CA ASN A 163 -5.08 -8.60 13.19
C ASN A 163 -6.59 -8.52 12.94
N ARG A 164 -7.44 -8.98 13.89
CA ARG A 164 -8.91 -8.87 13.79
C ARG A 164 -9.43 -7.45 14.05
N LYS A 165 -8.69 -6.66 14.83
CA LYS A 165 -9.08 -5.27 15.09
C LYS A 165 -9.04 -4.49 13.79
N SER A 166 -10.17 -3.86 13.45
CA SER A 166 -10.23 -2.98 12.28
C SER A 166 -9.16 -1.89 12.39
N PHE A 167 -8.51 -1.62 11.30
CA PHE A 167 -7.50 -0.57 11.22
C PHE A 167 -8.17 0.78 11.46
N LYS A 168 -7.88 1.46 12.57
CA LYS A 168 -8.40 2.82 12.81
C LYS A 168 -7.65 3.81 11.91
N PHE A 169 -8.37 4.81 11.39
CA PHE A 169 -7.82 5.84 10.49
C PHE A 169 -6.57 6.55 11.06
N GLN A 170 -6.48 6.70 12.37
CA GLN A 170 -5.28 7.29 13.03
C GLN A 170 -4.02 6.42 12.91
N ASP A 171 -4.18 5.09 12.99
CA ASP A 171 -3.07 4.14 12.80
C ASP A 171 -2.65 4.04 11.32
N SER A 172 -3.58 4.40 10.42
CA SER A 172 -3.37 4.35 8.98
C SER A 172 -2.71 5.60 8.40
N LYS A 173 -2.73 6.74 9.10
CA LYS A 173 -2.32 8.01 8.52
C LYS A 173 -0.89 7.97 7.98
N GLU A 174 0.05 7.41 8.73
CA GLU A 174 1.44 7.26 8.29
C GLU A 174 1.62 6.17 7.21
N LEU A 175 0.83 5.09 7.28
CA LEU A 175 0.86 3.99 6.31
C LEU A 175 0.13 4.36 5.03
N LEU A 176 -1.00 5.08 5.13
CA LEU A 176 -1.75 5.63 4.01
C LEU A 176 -1.04 6.79 3.33
N GLU A 177 -0.28 7.61 4.07
CA GLU A 177 0.57 8.65 3.47
C GLU A 177 1.56 8.07 2.45
N TYR A 178 1.96 6.82 2.62
CA TYR A 178 2.81 6.11 1.67
C TYR A 178 2.05 5.68 0.40
N GLU A 179 0.81 5.20 0.52
CA GLU A 179 -0.02 4.87 -0.66
C GLU A 179 -0.56 6.12 -1.36
N MET A 180 -0.86 7.17 -0.60
CA MET A 180 -1.39 8.45 -1.11
C MET A 180 -0.38 9.27 -1.90
N ARG A 181 0.94 9.02 -1.78
CA ARG A 181 1.95 9.62 -2.68
C ARG A 181 1.82 9.15 -4.13
N ASN A 182 1.05 8.10 -4.37
CA ASN A 182 0.65 7.69 -5.71
C ASN A 182 -0.70 8.33 -6.03
N LYS A 183 -0.76 8.99 -7.18
CA LYS A 183 -1.95 9.65 -7.75
C LYS A 183 -3.23 8.91 -7.38
N LEU A 184 -4.02 9.50 -6.50
CA LEU A 184 -5.36 9.00 -6.19
C LEU A 184 -6.18 8.97 -7.49
N THR A 185 -7.06 7.99 -7.64
CA THR A 185 -8.05 8.01 -8.71
C THR A 185 -9.06 9.13 -8.48
N ASP A 186 -9.76 9.56 -9.50
CA ASP A 186 -10.80 10.59 -9.37
C ASP A 186 -11.89 10.13 -8.41
N GLU A 187 -12.25 8.84 -8.44
CA GLU A 187 -13.25 8.23 -7.55
C GLU A 187 -12.81 8.26 -6.08
N GLU A 188 -11.54 7.96 -5.80
CA GLU A 188 -10.97 8.05 -4.45
C GLU A 188 -10.99 9.50 -3.94
N VAL A 189 -10.64 10.48 -4.79
CA VAL A 189 -10.70 11.91 -4.41
C VAL A 189 -12.14 12.34 -4.19
N ILE A 190 -13.07 11.92 -5.04
CA ILE A 190 -14.51 12.19 -4.91
C ILE A 190 -15.06 11.59 -3.60
N TYR A 191 -14.66 10.36 -3.27
CA TYR A 191 -15.02 9.72 -2.01
C TYR A 191 -14.54 10.55 -0.81
N PHE A 192 -13.27 10.97 -0.80
CA PHE A 192 -12.73 11.84 0.26
C PHE A 192 -13.47 13.17 0.38
N ILE A 193 -13.81 13.80 -0.75
CA ILE A 193 -14.56 15.07 -0.73
C ILE A 193 -15.92 14.88 -0.07
N LYS A 194 -16.60 13.77 -0.36
CA LYS A 194 -17.91 13.45 0.21
C LYS A 194 -17.84 13.14 1.71
N GLU A 195 -16.97 12.23 2.10
CA GLU A 195 -16.89 11.73 3.48
C GLU A 195 -16.21 12.71 4.44
N GLU A 196 -15.09 13.31 4.03
CA GLU A 196 -14.29 14.18 4.92
C GLU A 196 -14.76 15.65 4.92
N LEU A 197 -15.29 16.12 3.80
CA LEU A 197 -15.75 17.52 3.67
C LEU A 197 -17.26 17.66 3.74
N GLY A 198 -18.01 16.56 3.73
CA GLY A 198 -19.48 16.56 3.74
C GLY A 198 -20.10 17.18 2.48
N ILE A 199 -19.37 17.16 1.35
CA ILE A 199 -19.79 17.80 0.11
C ILE A 199 -20.24 16.71 -0.87
N TYR A 200 -21.53 16.45 -0.92
CA TYR A 200 -22.11 15.39 -1.77
C TYR A 200 -22.35 15.83 -3.21
N ASN A 201 -22.66 17.12 -3.43
CA ASN A 201 -22.86 17.68 -4.78
C ASN A 201 -21.61 18.45 -5.24
N ILE A 202 -20.62 17.72 -5.73
CA ILE A 202 -19.30 18.26 -6.10
C ILE A 202 -19.40 19.26 -7.27
N GLN A 203 -20.33 19.04 -8.20
CA GLN A 203 -20.52 19.91 -9.37
C GLN A 203 -21.01 21.32 -9.00
N GLU A 204 -21.66 21.49 -7.86
CA GLU A 204 -22.10 22.81 -7.38
C GLU A 204 -20.95 23.70 -6.93
N ILE A 205 -19.78 23.12 -6.60
CA ILE A 205 -18.61 23.87 -6.12
C ILE A 205 -18.14 24.90 -7.16
N GLN A 206 -18.30 24.62 -8.45
CA GLN A 206 -17.97 25.58 -9.50
C GLN A 206 -18.76 26.90 -9.40
N ASN A 207 -19.99 26.85 -8.87
CA ASN A 207 -20.91 27.97 -8.72
C ASN A 207 -20.71 28.73 -7.40
N TYR A 208 -19.88 28.24 -6.50
CA TYR A 208 -19.61 28.90 -5.21
C TYR A 208 -18.83 30.19 -5.42
N ASN A 209 -19.03 31.17 -4.53
CA ASN A 209 -18.20 32.35 -4.51
C ASN A 209 -16.71 32.01 -4.34
N ILE A 210 -15.84 32.87 -4.83
CA ILE A 210 -14.38 32.65 -4.87
C ILE A 210 -13.84 32.25 -3.49
N LYS A 211 -14.29 32.90 -2.41
CA LYS A 211 -13.79 32.68 -1.05
C LYS A 211 -14.14 31.27 -0.53
N SER A 212 -15.37 30.83 -0.73
CA SER A 212 -15.85 29.50 -0.33
C SER A 212 -15.21 28.41 -1.16
N ARG A 213 -15.15 28.57 -2.47
CA ARG A 213 -14.49 27.64 -3.38
C ARG A 213 -13.01 27.47 -3.05
N ASN A 214 -12.27 28.56 -2.81
CA ASN A 214 -10.86 28.51 -2.47
C ASN A 214 -10.61 27.78 -1.14
N LYS A 215 -11.48 27.93 -0.13
CA LYS A 215 -11.41 27.16 1.12
C LYS A 215 -11.55 25.65 0.89
N ILE A 216 -12.45 25.24 -0.01
CA ILE A 216 -12.62 23.82 -0.35
C ILE A 216 -11.38 23.30 -1.08
N ILE A 217 -10.87 24.03 -2.08
CA ILE A 217 -9.64 23.67 -2.81
C ILE A 217 -8.47 23.51 -1.85
N GLN A 218 -8.32 24.41 -0.87
CA GLN A 218 -7.28 24.35 0.14
C GLN A 218 -7.41 23.11 1.06
N LYS A 219 -8.64 22.69 1.37
CA LYS A 219 -8.87 21.44 2.10
C LYS A 219 -8.51 20.22 1.27
N ILE A 220 -8.92 20.18 -0.01
CA ILE A 220 -8.60 19.09 -0.94
C ILE A 220 -7.07 19.02 -1.18
N LYS A 221 -6.38 20.16 -1.22
CA LYS A 221 -4.90 20.21 -1.32
C LYS A 221 -4.20 19.42 -0.21
N LYS A 222 -4.78 19.36 0.99
CA LYS A 222 -4.20 18.61 2.13
C LYS A 222 -4.28 17.10 1.93
N ILE A 223 -5.07 16.64 0.98
CA ILE A 223 -5.14 15.22 0.60
C ILE A 223 -3.86 14.92 -0.19
N GLN A 224 -2.98 14.10 0.39
CA GLN A 224 -1.73 13.70 -0.29
C GLN A 224 -2.04 12.89 -1.56
N GLY A 225 -1.28 13.12 -2.62
CA GLY A 225 -1.43 12.39 -3.88
C GLY A 225 -2.40 13.03 -4.88
N VAL A 226 -3.15 14.06 -4.49
CA VAL A 226 -4.04 14.80 -5.39
C VAL A 226 -3.26 15.85 -6.17
N THR A 227 -3.41 15.85 -7.49
CA THR A 227 -2.77 16.83 -8.38
C THR A 227 -3.69 18.00 -8.70
N GLN A 228 -3.10 19.18 -8.99
CA GLN A 228 -3.89 20.37 -9.40
C GLN A 228 -4.78 20.13 -10.63
N PRO A 229 -4.30 19.45 -11.71
CA PRO A 229 -5.15 19.09 -12.84
C PRO A 229 -6.30 18.17 -12.45
N GLN A 230 -6.09 17.25 -11.50
CA GLN A 230 -7.10 16.35 -11.01
C GLN A 230 -8.19 17.10 -10.22
N ILE A 231 -7.80 18.01 -9.32
CA ILE A 231 -8.74 18.88 -8.60
C ILE A 231 -9.59 19.69 -9.60
N ALA A 232 -8.93 20.28 -10.61
CA ALA A 232 -9.61 21.07 -11.62
C ALA A 232 -10.65 20.24 -12.38
N ARG A 233 -10.32 19.01 -12.79
CA ARG A 233 -11.21 18.08 -13.49
C ARG A 233 -12.41 17.66 -12.62
N ILE A 234 -12.17 17.26 -11.37
CA ILE A 234 -13.20 16.80 -10.44
C ILE A 234 -14.19 17.92 -10.10
N LEU A 235 -13.69 19.14 -9.88
CA LEU A 235 -14.51 20.28 -9.49
C LEU A 235 -15.14 21.03 -10.69
N GLY A 236 -14.82 20.64 -11.92
CA GLY A 236 -15.29 21.32 -13.13
C GLY A 236 -14.78 22.76 -13.27
N ILE A 237 -13.55 23.06 -12.80
CA ILE A 237 -12.91 24.39 -12.82
C ILE A 237 -11.57 24.34 -13.57
N THR A 238 -10.99 25.52 -13.87
CA THR A 238 -9.68 25.58 -14.54
C THR A 238 -8.52 25.34 -13.58
N VAL A 239 -7.42 24.78 -14.09
CA VAL A 239 -6.18 24.59 -13.31
C VAL A 239 -5.67 25.92 -12.75
N LYS A 240 -5.85 27.02 -13.49
CA LYS A 240 -5.46 28.37 -13.05
C LYS A 240 -6.24 28.81 -11.79
N MET A 241 -7.52 28.43 -11.68
CA MET A 241 -8.32 28.71 -10.47
C MET A 241 -7.78 27.94 -9.27
N VAL A 242 -7.37 26.69 -9.46
CA VAL A 242 -6.73 25.89 -8.41
C VAL A 242 -5.39 26.50 -7.99
N GLN A 243 -4.55 26.91 -8.93
CA GLN A 243 -3.27 27.59 -8.65
C GLN A 243 -3.45 28.88 -7.85
N ASN A 244 -4.42 29.69 -8.21
CA ASN A 244 -4.74 30.95 -7.51
C ASN A 244 -5.19 30.68 -6.05
N ALA A 245 -5.98 29.64 -5.82
CA ALA A 245 -6.39 29.25 -4.48
C ALA A 245 -5.19 28.82 -3.60
N TYR A 246 -4.17 28.19 -4.19
CA TYR A 246 -2.92 27.80 -3.52
C TYR A 246 -2.04 29.00 -3.17
N ALA A 247 -1.93 29.97 -4.08
CA ALA A 247 -1.11 31.17 -3.89
C ALA A 247 -1.63 32.07 -2.75
N GLN A 248 -2.94 32.11 -2.53
CA GLN A 248 -3.55 32.89 -1.44
C GLN A 248 -3.25 32.33 -0.03
N GLU A 249 -3.05 31.02 0.10
CA GLU A 249 -2.66 30.37 1.36
C GLU A 249 -1.20 30.74 1.74
N ASN A 250 -0.28 30.72 0.77
CA ASN A 250 1.13 31.02 1.02
C ASN A 250 1.35 32.48 1.44
N LYS A 251 0.52 33.42 0.97
CA LYS A 251 0.59 34.83 1.41
C LYS A 251 0.13 35.06 2.85
N LYS A 252 -0.78 34.21 3.38
CA LYS A 252 -1.24 34.30 4.77
C LYS A 252 -0.24 33.75 5.76
N ASN A 253 0.52 32.72 5.38
CA ASN A 253 1.53 32.08 6.26
C ASN A 253 2.86 32.87 6.34
N ILE A 254 3.06 33.90 5.49
CA ILE A 254 4.24 34.79 5.50
C ILE A 254 3.96 36.06 6.29
N SER A 255 2.71 36.37 6.60
CA SER A 255 2.26 37.59 7.30
C SER A 255 1.73 37.32 8.73
N SER A 256 1.94 36.14 9.25
CA SER A 256 1.74 35.71 10.64
C SER A 256 3.06 35.21 11.25
#